data_7edf7f3e1aeee456d5199f7390bd0292
#
_entry.id   7edf7f3e1aeee456d5199f7390bd0292
#
_cell.length_a   1.000
_cell.length_b   1.000
_cell.length_c   1.000
_cell.angle_alpha   90.00
_cell.angle_beta   90.00
_cell.angle_gamma   90.00
#
_symmetry.space_group_name_H-M   'P 1'
#
loop_
_entity.id
_entity.type
_entity.pdbx_description
1 polymer ?
#
loop_
_entity_poly.entity_id
_entity_poly.type
_entity_poly.pdbx_seq_one_letter_code
_entity_poly.pdbx_strand_id
1 'polypeptide(L)'
;MFSIVVPVYNVEKYLHKCVKSILSQCYENFEVILVDDGSTDRSPEICDEFALSDSRCRVIHQPNKGLSGARNSGLNEANGIYILFIDSDDEIAPNLLNCLEINFNKYNVDIIGFNAVVNDIKGQCILSTGKNVGMVEDGIKIVQKRIPVSTVPLYCYKNEFLRKTNIIFKDGIYYEDVLFTAQIFMTNPKVFFLDETFYYYNKREESITTSKIKMKNYCDIVSICSELLDYEVVNDFAFENAYRNIIMSYIMLSEEIYRGMSMEDRKKGKINRRILMNNVKQRKSRVGILNYFVAEFPSLFYTVREIRRKIR
;
A
#
# COMPACT_ATOMS: atom_id res chain seq x y z
N MET A 1 -9.65 -4.46 -20.49
CA MET A 1 -9.59 -3.00 -20.27
C MET A 1 -9.09 -2.72 -18.86
N PHE A 2 -8.11 -1.82 -18.70
CA PHE A 2 -7.59 -1.36 -17.41
C PHE A 2 -8.11 0.03 -17.07
N SER A 3 -8.34 0.32 -15.79
CA SER A 3 -8.45 1.68 -15.26
C SER A 3 -7.22 1.97 -14.41
N ILE A 4 -6.51 3.04 -14.75
CA ILE A 4 -5.31 3.49 -14.05
C ILE A 4 -5.67 4.75 -13.29
N VAL A 5 -5.71 4.64 -11.97
CA VAL A 5 -6.03 5.75 -11.06
C VAL A 5 -4.74 6.43 -10.63
N VAL A 6 -4.63 7.71 -10.90
CA VAL A 6 -3.46 8.54 -10.58
C VAL A 6 -3.90 9.66 -9.63
N PRO A 7 -3.65 9.55 -8.32
CA PRO A 7 -3.90 10.64 -7.37
C PRO A 7 -2.87 11.76 -7.58
N VAL A 8 -3.33 12.99 -7.73
CA VAL A 8 -2.51 14.16 -8.03
C VAL A 8 -2.67 15.20 -6.94
N TYR A 9 -1.55 15.63 -6.33
CA TYR A 9 -1.54 16.75 -5.38
C TYR A 9 -0.17 17.43 -5.34
N ASN A 10 -0.06 18.64 -5.88
CA ASN A 10 1.16 19.46 -5.89
C ASN A 10 2.40 18.70 -6.43
N VAL A 11 2.30 18.18 -7.65
CA VAL A 11 3.32 17.34 -8.31
C VAL A 11 3.68 17.82 -9.73
N GLU A 12 3.52 19.11 -10.03
CA GLU A 12 3.75 19.69 -11.35
C GLU A 12 5.08 19.29 -11.99
N LYS A 13 6.12 19.07 -11.20
CA LYS A 13 7.46 18.71 -11.68
C LYS A 13 7.56 17.26 -12.20
N TYR A 14 6.66 16.38 -11.75
CA TYR A 14 6.75 14.93 -11.99
C TYR A 14 5.63 14.40 -12.87
N LEU A 15 4.44 15.04 -12.80
CA LEU A 15 3.21 14.56 -13.40
C LEU A 15 3.31 14.27 -14.91
N HIS A 16 3.99 15.13 -15.65
CA HIS A 16 4.20 14.90 -17.10
C HIS A 16 4.93 13.57 -17.38
N LYS A 17 5.94 13.24 -16.58
CA LYS A 17 6.74 12.04 -16.76
C LYS A 17 5.94 10.80 -16.40
N CYS A 18 5.21 10.87 -15.30
CA CYS A 18 4.30 9.81 -14.85
C CYS A 18 3.26 9.49 -15.94
N VAL A 19 2.46 10.49 -16.37
CA VAL A 19 1.37 10.26 -17.32
C VAL A 19 1.92 9.81 -18.68
N LYS A 20 3.04 10.36 -19.17
CA LYS A 20 3.69 9.88 -20.39
C LYS A 20 4.11 8.42 -20.31
N SER A 21 4.62 7.95 -19.16
CA SER A 21 4.97 6.54 -18.98
C SER A 21 3.74 5.62 -19.07
N ILE A 22 2.59 6.10 -18.61
CA ILE A 22 1.32 5.39 -18.69
C ILE A 22 0.80 5.40 -20.14
N LEU A 23 0.79 6.54 -20.81
CA LEU A 23 0.28 6.66 -22.19
C LEU A 23 1.15 5.94 -23.21
N SER A 24 2.42 5.69 -22.92
CA SER A 24 3.36 4.94 -23.77
C SER A 24 3.26 3.42 -23.64
N GLN A 25 2.25 2.89 -22.95
CA GLN A 25 2.05 1.45 -22.85
C GLN A 25 1.81 0.81 -24.21
N CYS A 26 2.40 -0.39 -24.43
CA CYS A 26 2.20 -1.19 -25.65
C CYS A 26 0.80 -1.80 -25.76
N TYR A 27 -0.03 -1.65 -24.76
CA TYR A 27 -1.42 -2.11 -24.69
C TYR A 27 -2.35 -0.89 -24.75
N GLU A 28 -3.37 -0.91 -25.61
CA GLU A 28 -4.16 0.29 -25.90
C GLU A 28 -5.50 0.37 -25.15
N ASN A 29 -6.03 -0.75 -24.69
CA ASN A 29 -7.37 -0.80 -24.07
C ASN A 29 -7.35 -0.45 -22.57
N PHE A 30 -7.10 0.83 -22.25
CA PHE A 30 -7.09 1.36 -20.90
C PHE A 30 -7.63 2.81 -20.84
N GLU A 31 -8.04 3.20 -19.65
CA GLU A 31 -8.33 4.59 -19.28
C GLU A 31 -7.39 5.06 -18.16
N VAL A 32 -7.11 6.35 -18.13
CA VAL A 32 -6.35 7.04 -17.09
C VAL A 32 -7.27 8.01 -16.37
N ILE A 33 -7.39 7.87 -15.06
CA ILE A 33 -8.21 8.73 -14.22
C ILE A 33 -7.27 9.56 -13.36
N LEU A 34 -7.03 10.80 -13.78
CA LEU A 34 -6.25 11.78 -13.05
C LEU A 34 -7.16 12.41 -11.99
N VAL A 35 -6.85 12.22 -10.73
CA VAL A 35 -7.65 12.78 -9.63
C VAL A 35 -6.86 13.91 -8.98
N ASP A 36 -7.12 15.13 -9.42
CA ASP A 36 -6.56 16.33 -8.79
C ASP A 36 -7.26 16.60 -7.46
N ASP A 37 -6.54 16.38 -6.39
CA ASP A 37 -7.02 16.49 -5.00
C ASP A 37 -6.81 17.92 -4.44
N GLY A 38 -7.23 18.93 -5.22
CA GLY A 38 -7.15 20.32 -4.83
C GLY A 38 -5.74 20.89 -4.81
N SER A 39 -4.95 20.59 -5.85
CA SER A 39 -3.60 21.13 -6.02
C SER A 39 -3.62 22.66 -6.12
N THR A 40 -2.52 23.29 -5.70
CA THR A 40 -2.32 24.74 -5.70
C THR A 40 -1.15 25.18 -6.60
N ASP A 41 -0.45 24.21 -7.20
CA ASP A 41 0.54 24.40 -8.24
C ASP A 41 -0.08 24.23 -9.64
N ARG A 42 0.71 24.02 -10.68
CA ARG A 42 0.23 23.82 -12.05
C ARG A 42 -0.26 22.40 -12.35
N SER A 43 -0.38 21.52 -11.33
CA SER A 43 -0.86 20.16 -11.54
C SER A 43 -2.26 20.07 -12.16
N PRO A 44 -3.25 20.92 -11.77
CA PRO A 44 -4.58 20.91 -12.39
C PRO A 44 -4.54 21.18 -13.89
N GLU A 45 -3.80 22.22 -14.32
CA GLU A 45 -3.66 22.59 -15.73
C GLU A 45 -3.00 21.44 -16.53
N ILE A 46 -1.99 20.79 -15.95
CA ILE A 46 -1.32 19.64 -16.58
C ILE A 46 -2.30 18.47 -16.75
N CYS A 47 -3.16 18.21 -15.75
CA CYS A 47 -4.21 17.19 -15.88
C CYS A 47 -5.15 17.48 -17.04
N ASP A 48 -5.61 18.73 -17.16
CA ASP A 48 -6.51 19.16 -18.24
C ASP A 48 -5.84 19.07 -19.62
N GLU A 49 -4.57 19.45 -19.74
CA GLU A 49 -3.78 19.29 -20.97
C GLU A 49 -3.76 17.83 -21.44
N PHE A 50 -3.57 16.86 -20.55
CA PHE A 50 -3.61 15.45 -20.89
C PHE A 50 -5.00 14.97 -21.28
N ALA A 51 -6.06 15.40 -20.60
CA ALA A 51 -7.43 15.03 -20.96
C ALA A 51 -7.87 15.62 -22.31
N LEU A 52 -7.36 16.78 -22.67
CA LEU A 52 -7.61 17.39 -24.00
C LEU A 52 -6.81 16.71 -25.11
N SER A 53 -5.61 16.21 -24.82
CA SER A 53 -4.70 15.66 -25.83
C SER A 53 -4.86 14.16 -26.08
N ASP A 54 -5.39 13.40 -25.12
CA ASP A 54 -5.55 11.95 -25.23
C ASP A 54 -6.91 11.50 -24.67
N SER A 55 -7.75 10.95 -25.52
CA SER A 55 -9.11 10.52 -25.17
C SER A 55 -9.17 9.40 -24.12
N ARG A 56 -8.05 8.74 -23.82
CA ARG A 56 -7.95 7.76 -22.74
C ARG A 56 -7.85 8.40 -21.37
N CYS A 57 -7.50 9.71 -21.31
CA CYS A 57 -7.37 10.46 -20.06
C CYS A 57 -8.68 11.18 -19.72
N ARG A 58 -9.04 11.14 -18.45
CA ARG A 58 -10.08 12.00 -17.87
C ARG A 58 -9.65 12.51 -16.50
N VAL A 59 -10.17 13.67 -16.12
CA VAL A 59 -9.80 14.37 -14.89
C VAL A 59 -10.99 14.44 -13.93
N ILE A 60 -10.68 14.32 -12.65
CA ILE A 60 -11.59 14.61 -11.55
C ILE A 60 -10.92 15.69 -10.70
N HIS A 61 -11.48 16.90 -10.66
CA HIS A 61 -11.07 17.92 -9.71
C HIS A 61 -11.92 17.83 -8.46
N GLN A 62 -11.29 17.77 -7.29
CA GLN A 62 -12.01 17.72 -6.02
C GLN A 62 -11.32 18.59 -4.95
N PRO A 63 -12.06 19.04 -3.93
CA PRO A 63 -11.44 19.59 -2.73
C PRO A 63 -10.52 18.55 -2.08
N ASN A 64 -9.39 18.98 -1.51
CA ASN A 64 -8.41 18.07 -0.92
C ASN A 64 -9.03 17.14 0.13
N LYS A 65 -9.05 15.85 -0.15
CA LYS A 65 -9.49 14.74 0.72
C LYS A 65 -8.33 13.84 1.15
N GLY A 66 -7.11 14.16 0.70
CA GLY A 66 -5.90 13.36 0.90
C GLY A 66 -5.81 12.17 -0.06
N LEU A 67 -4.68 11.48 0.00
CA LEU A 67 -4.34 10.38 -0.92
C LEU A 67 -5.41 9.28 -0.96
N SER A 68 -5.96 8.91 0.19
CA SER A 68 -7.09 7.95 0.31
C SER A 68 -8.31 8.42 -0.47
N GLY A 69 -8.73 9.66 -0.24
CA GLY A 69 -9.90 10.23 -0.90
C GLY A 69 -9.73 10.33 -2.40
N ALA A 70 -8.52 10.68 -2.88
CA ALA A 70 -8.21 10.70 -4.31
C ALA A 70 -8.27 9.29 -4.93
N ARG A 71 -7.65 8.29 -4.30
CA ARG A 71 -7.73 6.89 -4.77
C ARG A 71 -9.16 6.36 -4.77
N ASN A 72 -9.94 6.66 -3.73
CA ASN A 72 -11.36 6.26 -3.64
C ASN A 72 -12.21 6.92 -4.73
N SER A 73 -12.00 8.20 -5.00
CA SER A 73 -12.72 8.91 -6.08
C SER A 73 -12.40 8.29 -7.44
N GLY A 74 -11.13 8.02 -7.73
CA GLY A 74 -10.73 7.34 -8.97
C GLY A 74 -11.27 5.91 -9.06
N LEU A 75 -11.25 5.13 -7.97
CA LEU A 75 -11.81 3.78 -7.93
C LEU A 75 -13.32 3.78 -8.21
N ASN A 76 -14.07 4.72 -7.66
CA ASN A 76 -15.52 4.82 -7.89
C ASN A 76 -15.86 5.06 -9.36
N GLU A 77 -15.05 5.83 -10.06
CA GLU A 77 -15.21 6.16 -11.46
C GLU A 77 -14.62 5.12 -12.43
N ALA A 78 -13.86 4.16 -11.92
CA ALA A 78 -13.17 3.17 -12.74
C ALA A 78 -14.14 2.19 -13.42
N ASN A 79 -14.05 2.09 -14.77
CA ASN A 79 -14.88 1.20 -15.60
C ASN A 79 -14.12 -0.04 -16.09
N GLY A 80 -12.81 -0.10 -15.88
CA GLY A 80 -11.96 -1.22 -16.29
C GLY A 80 -12.23 -2.51 -15.56
N ILE A 81 -11.92 -3.63 -16.20
CA ILE A 81 -11.95 -4.96 -15.59
C ILE A 81 -10.84 -5.09 -14.54
N TYR A 82 -9.74 -4.38 -14.74
CA TYR A 82 -8.57 -4.37 -13.86
C TYR A 82 -8.26 -2.95 -13.40
N ILE A 83 -7.86 -2.82 -12.15
CA ILE A 83 -7.53 -1.54 -11.50
C ILE A 83 -6.05 -1.50 -11.15
N LEU A 84 -5.40 -0.41 -11.53
CA LEU A 84 -4.06 -0.02 -11.11
C LEU A 84 -4.11 1.33 -10.40
N PHE A 85 -3.33 1.47 -9.33
CA PHE A 85 -3.07 2.76 -8.70
C PHE A 85 -1.61 3.12 -8.97
N ILE A 86 -1.35 4.29 -9.55
CA ILE A 86 0.00 4.76 -9.86
C ILE A 86 0.20 6.11 -9.17
N ASP A 87 1.24 6.22 -8.36
CA ASP A 87 1.56 7.49 -7.70
C ASP A 87 2.12 8.49 -8.72
N SER A 88 1.69 9.74 -8.66
CA SER A 88 1.90 10.76 -9.70
C SER A 88 3.34 11.26 -9.84
N ASP A 89 4.24 10.84 -8.97
CA ASP A 89 5.69 11.09 -9.00
C ASP A 89 6.53 9.91 -9.49
N ASP A 90 5.86 8.78 -9.85
CA ASP A 90 6.49 7.54 -10.28
C ASP A 90 6.23 7.23 -11.76
N GLU A 91 6.84 6.16 -12.26
CA GLU A 91 6.74 5.73 -13.65
C GLU A 91 6.54 4.22 -13.75
N ILE A 92 5.98 3.77 -14.89
CA ILE A 92 5.82 2.34 -15.18
C ILE A 92 6.50 1.94 -16.48
N ALA A 93 6.95 0.69 -16.56
CA ALA A 93 7.56 0.14 -17.78
C ALA A 93 6.52 -0.02 -18.90
N PRO A 94 6.90 0.19 -20.17
CA PRO A 94 5.94 0.26 -21.31
C PRO A 94 5.19 -1.04 -21.59
N ASN A 95 5.65 -2.18 -21.11
CA ASN A 95 5.04 -3.49 -21.34
C ASN A 95 4.23 -4.02 -20.13
N LEU A 96 4.03 -3.22 -19.06
CA LEU A 96 3.31 -3.65 -17.86
C LEU A 96 1.88 -4.14 -18.19
N LEU A 97 1.07 -3.32 -18.85
CA LEU A 97 -0.33 -3.66 -19.11
C LEU A 97 -0.48 -4.91 -19.97
N ASN A 98 0.38 -5.07 -20.97
CA ASN A 98 0.39 -6.26 -21.82
C ASN A 98 0.74 -7.52 -21.02
N CYS A 99 1.74 -7.44 -20.14
CA CYS A 99 2.13 -8.55 -19.27
C CYS A 99 1.01 -8.92 -18.31
N LEU A 100 0.35 -7.93 -17.70
CA LEU A 100 -0.81 -8.15 -16.83
C LEU A 100 -1.97 -8.83 -17.56
N GLU A 101 -2.33 -8.35 -18.77
CA GLU A 101 -3.41 -8.92 -19.58
C GLU A 101 -3.15 -10.40 -19.88
N ILE A 102 -1.94 -10.75 -20.35
CA ILE A 102 -1.55 -12.13 -20.62
C ILE A 102 -1.71 -13.00 -19.38
N ASN A 103 -1.26 -12.53 -18.22
CA ASN A 103 -1.28 -13.33 -17.00
C ASN A 103 -2.66 -13.44 -16.36
N PHE A 104 -3.49 -12.38 -16.39
CA PHE A 104 -4.89 -12.48 -15.97
C PHE A 104 -5.71 -13.46 -16.86
N ASN A 105 -5.44 -13.48 -18.16
CA ASN A 105 -6.10 -14.43 -19.08
C ASN A 105 -5.61 -15.87 -18.86
N LYS A 106 -4.36 -16.06 -18.47
CA LYS A 106 -3.77 -17.38 -18.22
C LYS A 106 -4.17 -17.95 -16.86
N TYR A 107 -4.25 -17.11 -15.84
CA TYR A 107 -4.48 -17.51 -14.47
C TYR A 107 -5.77 -16.91 -13.94
N ASN A 108 -6.62 -17.72 -13.32
CA ASN A 108 -7.82 -17.21 -12.65
C ASN A 108 -7.44 -16.66 -11.26
N VAL A 109 -6.98 -15.41 -11.24
CA VAL A 109 -6.52 -14.73 -10.03
C VAL A 109 -7.25 -13.41 -9.80
N ASP A 110 -7.28 -12.95 -8.58
CA ASP A 110 -7.89 -11.67 -8.17
C ASP A 110 -6.90 -10.52 -8.20
N ILE A 111 -5.61 -10.84 -7.97
CA ILE A 111 -4.53 -9.87 -7.85
C ILE A 111 -3.29 -10.38 -8.58
N ILE A 112 -2.60 -9.49 -9.29
CA ILE A 112 -1.24 -9.72 -9.78
C ILE A 112 -0.30 -8.71 -9.13
N GLY A 113 0.74 -9.20 -8.44
CA GLY A 113 1.83 -8.39 -7.88
C GLY A 113 3.06 -8.40 -8.78
N PHE A 114 3.83 -7.31 -8.80
CA PHE A 114 5.08 -7.16 -9.55
C PHE A 114 6.10 -6.33 -8.76
N ASN A 115 7.34 -6.28 -9.24
CA ASN A 115 8.43 -5.65 -8.53
C ASN A 115 8.65 -4.18 -8.95
N ALA A 116 9.34 -3.42 -8.08
CA ALA A 116 9.78 -2.07 -8.38
C ALA A 116 11.30 -1.93 -8.29
N VAL A 117 11.86 -1.01 -9.08
CA VAL A 117 13.16 -0.40 -8.80
C VAL A 117 12.91 0.86 -7.96
N VAL A 118 13.55 0.93 -6.83
CA VAL A 118 13.59 2.13 -6.00
C VAL A 118 14.84 2.93 -6.37
N ASN A 119 14.63 4.10 -6.96
CA ASN A 119 15.69 5.05 -7.27
C ASN A 119 15.93 5.93 -6.05
N ASP A 120 17.08 5.73 -5.38
CA ASP A 120 17.51 6.53 -4.23
C ASP A 120 18.84 7.25 -4.56
N ILE A 121 19.15 8.32 -3.86
CA ILE A 121 20.43 9.04 -3.96
C ILE A 121 21.63 8.10 -3.73
N LYS A 122 21.44 7.01 -2.96
CA LYS A 122 22.45 6.00 -2.66
C LYS A 122 22.59 4.89 -3.71
N GLY A 123 21.75 4.88 -4.74
CA GLY A 123 21.72 3.86 -5.78
C GLY A 123 20.35 3.23 -5.97
N GLN A 124 20.29 2.18 -6.75
CA GLN A 124 19.06 1.45 -7.06
C GLN A 124 18.94 0.18 -6.20
N CYS A 125 17.74 -0.10 -5.72
CA CYS A 125 17.44 -1.40 -5.11
C CYS A 125 16.09 -1.93 -5.63
N ILE A 126 15.93 -3.25 -5.60
CA ILE A 126 14.67 -3.90 -6.01
C ILE A 126 13.78 -4.07 -4.79
N LEU A 127 12.56 -3.56 -4.89
CA LEU A 127 11.47 -3.86 -3.98
C LEU A 127 10.65 -5.00 -4.57
N SER A 128 10.82 -6.21 -4.03
CA SER A 128 10.12 -7.39 -4.52
C SER A 128 8.83 -7.65 -3.74
N THR A 129 7.72 -7.81 -4.46
CA THR A 129 6.42 -8.17 -3.86
C THR A 129 6.33 -9.65 -3.52
N GLY A 130 7.09 -10.51 -4.19
CA GLY A 130 6.97 -11.96 -4.06
C GLY A 130 8.26 -12.76 -4.12
N LYS A 131 8.30 -13.88 -3.36
CA LYS A 131 9.35 -14.90 -3.47
C LYS A 131 8.91 -16.13 -4.27
N ASN A 132 7.61 -16.37 -4.42
CA ASN A 132 7.06 -17.51 -5.18
C ASN A 132 6.53 -17.02 -6.52
N VAL A 133 7.44 -16.56 -7.34
CA VAL A 133 7.19 -16.09 -8.68
C VAL A 133 6.67 -17.24 -9.55
N GLY A 134 5.72 -16.92 -10.42
CA GLY A 134 5.17 -17.87 -11.38
C GLY A 134 4.16 -18.88 -10.82
N MET A 135 3.74 -18.73 -9.56
CA MET A 135 2.74 -19.60 -8.92
C MET A 135 1.55 -18.81 -8.39
N VAL A 136 0.36 -19.39 -8.51
CA VAL A 136 -0.85 -18.85 -7.86
C VAL A 136 -0.86 -19.26 -6.39
N GLU A 137 -1.01 -18.29 -5.50
CA GLU A 137 -1.10 -18.51 -4.06
C GLU A 137 -2.36 -17.89 -3.48
N ASP A 138 -2.86 -18.47 -2.38
CA ASP A 138 -3.92 -17.89 -1.58
C ASP A 138 -3.37 -16.75 -0.71
N GLY A 139 -4.10 -15.65 -0.56
CA GLY A 139 -3.71 -14.50 0.23
C GLY A 139 -3.33 -14.86 1.67
N ILE A 140 -4.11 -15.73 2.31
CA ILE A 140 -3.83 -16.23 3.67
C ILE A 140 -2.51 -16.99 3.73
N LYS A 141 -2.21 -17.85 2.75
CA LYS A 141 -0.91 -18.56 2.68
C LYS A 141 0.26 -17.60 2.50
N ILE A 142 0.07 -16.53 1.72
CA ILE A 142 1.08 -15.48 1.57
C ILE A 142 1.36 -14.84 2.92
N VAL A 143 0.32 -14.41 3.63
CA VAL A 143 0.45 -13.73 4.93
C VAL A 143 1.04 -14.64 6.02
N GLN A 144 0.76 -15.94 5.97
CA GLN A 144 1.40 -16.92 6.88
C GLN A 144 2.91 -16.99 6.70
N LYS A 145 3.39 -16.89 5.45
CA LYS A 145 4.81 -16.98 5.13
C LYS A 145 5.54 -15.64 5.29
N ARG A 146 4.85 -14.54 5.02
CA ARG A 146 5.41 -13.18 5.03
C ARG A 146 4.29 -12.14 5.04
N ILE A 147 4.63 -10.92 5.47
CA ILE A 147 3.72 -9.80 5.31
C ILE A 147 3.79 -9.30 3.86
N PRO A 148 2.64 -9.11 3.18
CA PRO A 148 2.61 -8.48 1.87
C PRO A 148 3.26 -7.09 1.91
N VAL A 149 3.90 -6.69 0.82
CA VAL A 149 4.37 -5.32 0.65
C VAL A 149 3.15 -4.40 0.60
N SER A 150 3.11 -3.39 1.44
CA SER A 150 1.94 -2.50 1.55
C SER A 150 1.89 -1.41 0.46
N THR A 151 2.82 -1.41 -0.49
CA THR A 151 2.89 -0.43 -1.57
C THR A 151 1.84 -0.75 -2.62
N VAL A 152 0.69 -0.10 -2.54
CA VAL A 152 -0.49 -0.32 -3.41
C VAL A 152 -0.17 -0.29 -4.91
N PRO A 153 0.69 0.61 -5.44
CA PRO A 153 1.06 0.64 -6.84
C PRO A 153 1.71 -0.64 -7.39
N LEU A 154 2.17 -1.55 -6.54
CA LEU A 154 2.80 -2.81 -6.97
C LEU A 154 1.81 -3.95 -7.20
N TYR A 155 0.53 -3.67 -7.16
CA TYR A 155 -0.54 -4.65 -7.38
C TYR A 155 -1.54 -4.16 -8.41
N CYS A 156 -1.94 -5.06 -9.29
CA CYS A 156 -3.09 -4.91 -10.17
C CYS A 156 -4.23 -5.79 -9.65
N TYR A 157 -5.42 -5.23 -9.55
CA TYR A 157 -6.58 -5.88 -8.94
C TYR A 157 -7.68 -6.12 -9.98
N LYS A 158 -8.39 -7.25 -9.92
CA LYS A 158 -9.69 -7.36 -10.59
C LYS A 158 -10.69 -6.39 -9.95
N ASN A 159 -11.36 -5.58 -10.77
CA ASN A 159 -12.36 -4.61 -10.30
C ASN A 159 -13.54 -5.29 -9.59
N GLU A 160 -14.04 -6.38 -10.17
CA GLU A 160 -15.11 -7.20 -9.57
C GLU A 160 -14.72 -7.68 -8.15
N PHE A 161 -13.47 -8.14 -7.97
CA PHE A 161 -12.97 -8.54 -6.66
C PHE A 161 -12.96 -7.38 -5.68
N LEU A 162 -12.40 -6.21 -6.03
CA LEU A 162 -12.40 -5.03 -5.17
C LEU A 162 -13.82 -4.61 -4.78
N ARG A 163 -14.73 -4.53 -5.75
CA ARG A 163 -16.13 -4.16 -5.49
C ARG A 163 -16.84 -5.15 -4.58
N LYS A 164 -16.57 -6.44 -4.72
CA LYS A 164 -17.15 -7.48 -3.86
C LYS A 164 -16.67 -7.38 -2.41
N THR A 165 -15.45 -6.94 -2.17
CA THR A 165 -14.92 -6.79 -0.81
C THR A 165 -15.49 -5.59 -0.07
N ASN A 166 -15.96 -4.55 -0.77
CA ASN A 166 -16.32 -3.24 -0.24
C ASN A 166 -15.17 -2.55 0.55
N ILE A 167 -13.94 -2.99 0.37
CA ILE A 167 -12.77 -2.40 1.03
C ILE A 167 -12.34 -1.16 0.25
N ILE A 168 -12.21 -0.04 0.94
CA ILE A 168 -11.77 1.24 0.40
C ILE A 168 -10.59 1.79 1.23
N PHE A 169 -9.89 2.77 0.70
CA PHE A 169 -8.86 3.47 1.46
C PHE A 169 -9.49 4.32 2.57
N LYS A 170 -8.97 4.22 3.79
CA LYS A 170 -9.45 5.00 4.92
C LYS A 170 -8.98 6.44 4.82
N ASP A 171 -9.93 7.38 4.83
CA ASP A 171 -9.62 8.80 4.68
C ASP A 171 -8.91 9.38 5.91
N GLY A 172 -8.07 10.39 5.67
CA GLY A 172 -7.48 11.23 6.70
C GLY A 172 -6.37 10.59 7.55
N ILE A 173 -5.90 9.39 7.21
CA ILE A 173 -4.80 8.71 7.91
C ILE A 173 -3.53 8.61 7.07
N TYR A 174 -2.37 8.53 7.74
CA TYR A 174 -1.14 8.00 7.17
C TYR A 174 -1.17 6.47 7.20
N TYR A 175 -0.44 5.80 6.29
CA TYR A 175 -0.38 4.34 6.19
C TYR A 175 -1.72 3.71 5.77
N GLU A 176 -2.49 4.42 4.97
CA GLU A 176 -3.73 3.94 4.36
C GLU A 176 -3.51 2.68 3.53
N ASP A 177 -2.35 2.60 2.86
CA ASP A 177 -1.88 1.46 2.08
C ASP A 177 -1.64 0.22 2.94
N VAL A 178 -1.13 0.41 4.15
CA VAL A 178 -0.92 -0.65 5.15
C VAL A 178 -2.25 -1.30 5.54
N LEU A 179 -3.24 -0.48 5.87
CA LEU A 179 -4.58 -0.96 6.26
C LEU A 179 -5.27 -1.64 5.08
N PHE A 180 -5.30 -0.97 3.92
CA PHE A 180 -5.94 -1.47 2.71
C PHE A 180 -5.36 -2.83 2.30
N THR A 181 -4.03 -2.94 2.21
CA THR A 181 -3.37 -4.20 1.82
C THR A 181 -3.65 -5.31 2.83
N ALA A 182 -3.61 -5.00 4.14
CA ALA A 182 -3.94 -5.98 5.17
C ALA A 182 -5.37 -6.52 5.01
N GLN A 183 -6.35 -5.64 4.88
CA GLN A 183 -7.75 -6.02 4.69
C GLN A 183 -7.95 -6.84 3.42
N ILE A 184 -7.38 -6.41 2.29
CA ILE A 184 -7.46 -7.12 1.00
C ILE A 184 -6.90 -8.54 1.12
N PHE A 185 -5.69 -8.72 1.65
CA PHE A 185 -5.08 -10.05 1.75
C PHE A 185 -5.80 -10.96 2.76
N MET A 186 -6.47 -10.39 3.76
CA MET A 186 -7.30 -11.13 4.71
C MET A 186 -8.63 -11.61 4.12
N THR A 187 -9.06 -11.13 2.97
CA THR A 187 -10.20 -11.72 2.23
C THR A 187 -9.82 -13.01 1.48
N ASN A 188 -8.55 -13.45 1.59
CA ASN A 188 -8.01 -14.63 0.93
C ASN A 188 -8.06 -14.62 -0.61
N PRO A 189 -7.60 -13.55 -1.28
CA PRO A 189 -7.56 -13.49 -2.74
C PRO A 189 -6.66 -14.57 -3.34
N LYS A 190 -6.91 -14.93 -4.59
CA LYS A 190 -5.95 -15.65 -5.43
C LYS A 190 -4.95 -14.63 -5.99
N VAL A 191 -3.67 -14.83 -5.71
CA VAL A 191 -2.61 -13.88 -6.08
C VAL A 191 -1.55 -14.58 -6.93
N PHE A 192 -1.10 -13.88 -7.98
CA PHE A 192 0.03 -14.30 -8.80
C PHE A 192 1.13 -13.24 -8.72
N PHE A 193 2.39 -13.65 -8.64
CA PHE A 193 3.51 -12.71 -8.60
C PHE A 193 4.37 -12.85 -9.85
N LEU A 194 4.61 -11.71 -10.51
CA LEU A 194 5.57 -11.56 -11.60
C LEU A 194 6.96 -11.32 -11.03
N ASP A 195 7.99 -11.87 -11.66
CA ASP A 195 9.40 -11.63 -11.29
C ASP A 195 9.92 -10.32 -11.87
N GLU A 196 9.25 -9.84 -12.88
CA GLU A 196 9.64 -8.65 -13.61
C GLU A 196 9.42 -7.38 -12.80
N THR A 197 10.28 -6.42 -13.06
CA THR A 197 10.23 -5.08 -12.49
C THR A 197 9.54 -4.13 -13.47
N PHE A 198 8.38 -3.64 -13.08
CA PHE A 198 7.56 -2.77 -13.92
C PHE A 198 7.33 -1.38 -13.35
N TYR A 199 7.72 -1.13 -12.12
CA TYR A 199 7.49 0.13 -11.43
C TYR A 199 8.81 0.81 -11.08
N TYR A 200 8.91 2.12 -11.34
CA TYR A 200 10.07 2.94 -11.03
C TYR A 200 9.68 3.94 -9.94
N TYR A 201 10.00 3.59 -8.69
CA TYR A 201 9.75 4.42 -7.53
C TYR A 201 10.85 5.48 -7.39
N ASN A 202 10.50 6.74 -7.61
CA ASN A 202 11.43 7.86 -7.59
C ASN A 202 11.37 8.56 -6.22
N LYS A 203 12.35 8.28 -5.35
CA LYS A 203 12.44 8.99 -4.07
C LYS A 203 12.77 10.46 -4.28
N ARG A 204 11.98 11.34 -3.68
CA ARG A 204 12.18 12.79 -3.65
C ARG A 204 12.38 13.29 -2.22
N GLU A 205 13.08 14.42 -2.05
CA GLU A 205 13.40 14.98 -0.72
C GLU A 205 12.15 15.40 0.07
N GLU A 206 11.08 15.82 -0.61
CA GLU A 206 9.84 16.31 0.00
C GLU A 206 8.71 15.25 0.03
N SER A 207 9.02 13.97 -0.09
CA SER A 207 7.99 12.93 -0.07
C SER A 207 7.46 12.70 1.36
N ILE A 208 6.23 12.19 1.46
CA ILE A 208 5.62 11.81 2.74
C ILE A 208 6.53 10.83 3.50
N THR A 209 7.20 9.92 2.78
CA THR A 209 8.08 8.89 3.36
C THR A 209 9.42 9.43 3.87
N THR A 210 9.87 10.60 3.40
CA THR A 210 11.13 11.24 3.85
C THR A 210 10.91 12.31 4.92
N SER A 211 9.67 12.68 5.19
CA SER A 211 9.31 13.68 6.19
C SER A 211 9.60 13.19 7.62
N LYS A 212 9.87 14.14 8.53
CA LYS A 212 10.04 13.79 9.95
C LYS A 212 8.78 13.16 10.52
N ILE A 213 8.94 12.07 11.27
CA ILE A 213 7.86 11.40 11.97
C ILE A 213 7.18 12.37 12.95
N LYS A 214 5.88 12.55 12.81
CA LYS A 214 5.05 13.41 13.66
C LYS A 214 4.16 12.54 14.55
N MET A 215 3.59 13.13 15.60
CA MET A 215 2.62 12.47 16.50
C MET A 215 1.44 11.87 15.72
N LYS A 216 0.98 12.50 14.62
CA LYS A 216 -0.07 11.98 13.76
C LYS A 216 0.27 10.61 13.17
N ASN A 217 1.50 10.41 12.67
CA ASN A 217 1.95 9.12 12.14
C ASN A 217 1.76 8.00 13.19
N TYR A 218 2.09 8.30 14.44
CA TYR A 218 1.95 7.35 15.52
C TYR A 218 0.48 7.09 15.89
N CYS A 219 -0.34 8.12 15.98
CA CYS A 219 -1.77 7.97 16.26
C CYS A 219 -2.46 7.13 15.19
N ASP A 220 -2.14 7.36 13.92
CA ASP A 220 -2.76 6.68 12.80
C ASP A 220 -2.40 5.18 12.77
N ILE A 221 -1.13 4.83 12.95
CA ILE A 221 -0.74 3.40 13.01
C ILE A 221 -1.33 2.68 14.24
N VAL A 222 -1.46 3.36 15.38
CA VAL A 222 -2.15 2.82 16.56
C VAL A 222 -3.62 2.57 16.28
N SER A 223 -4.28 3.50 15.56
CA SER A 223 -5.67 3.34 15.12
C SER A 223 -5.83 2.14 14.18
N ILE A 224 -4.92 1.98 13.21
CA ILE A 224 -4.89 0.83 12.30
C ILE A 224 -4.72 -0.48 13.08
N CYS A 225 -3.77 -0.54 14.02
CA CYS A 225 -3.59 -1.72 14.86
C CYS A 225 -4.85 -2.05 15.66
N SER A 226 -5.52 -1.04 16.21
CA SER A 226 -6.74 -1.23 16.99
C SER A 226 -7.90 -1.75 16.12
N GLU A 227 -8.07 -1.19 14.91
CA GLU A 227 -9.07 -1.65 13.95
C GLU A 227 -8.84 -3.10 13.51
N LEU A 228 -7.60 -3.43 13.20
CA LEU A 228 -7.23 -4.81 12.86
C LEU A 228 -7.42 -5.77 14.04
N LEU A 229 -7.21 -5.34 15.29
CA LEU A 229 -7.49 -6.15 16.48
C LEU A 229 -8.99 -6.42 16.67
N ASP A 230 -9.87 -5.57 16.16
CA ASP A 230 -11.32 -5.72 16.21
C ASP A 230 -11.88 -6.53 15.02
N TYR A 231 -11.05 -6.86 14.03
CA TYR A 231 -11.47 -7.63 12.87
C TYR A 231 -12.01 -9.00 13.29
N GLU A 232 -13.20 -9.38 12.82
CA GLU A 232 -13.78 -10.68 13.13
C GLU A 232 -12.98 -11.80 12.45
N VAL A 233 -12.42 -12.66 13.28
CA VAL A 233 -11.65 -13.83 12.82
C VAL A 233 -12.61 -14.99 12.60
N VAL A 234 -12.69 -15.48 11.37
CA VAL A 234 -13.35 -16.76 11.08
C VAL A 234 -12.59 -17.88 11.81
N ASN A 235 -13.29 -18.82 12.41
CA ASN A 235 -12.71 -19.96 13.15
C ASN A 235 -11.99 -20.95 12.22
N ASP A 236 -10.89 -20.51 11.62
CA ASP A 236 -9.98 -21.27 10.77
C ASP A 236 -8.54 -21.02 11.28
N PHE A 237 -7.83 -22.09 11.61
CA PHE A 237 -6.47 -22.04 12.11
C PHE A 237 -5.48 -21.34 11.16
N ALA A 238 -5.67 -21.55 9.84
CA ALA A 238 -4.84 -20.90 8.83
C ALA A 238 -5.08 -19.38 8.82
N PHE A 239 -6.32 -18.96 8.91
CA PHE A 239 -6.72 -17.57 9.00
C PHE A 239 -6.21 -16.92 10.29
N GLU A 240 -6.33 -17.58 11.43
CA GLU A 240 -5.81 -17.06 12.71
C GLU A 240 -4.29 -16.80 12.67
N ASN A 241 -3.51 -17.70 12.08
CA ASN A 241 -2.07 -17.52 11.97
C ASN A 241 -1.71 -16.35 11.04
N ALA A 242 -2.37 -16.22 9.89
CA ALA A 242 -2.19 -15.10 8.98
C ALA A 242 -2.54 -13.76 9.68
N TYR A 243 -3.67 -13.71 10.36
CA TYR A 243 -4.13 -12.57 11.12
C TYR A 243 -3.12 -12.17 12.21
N ARG A 244 -2.60 -13.13 13.00
CA ARG A 244 -1.56 -12.88 14.00
C ARG A 244 -0.30 -12.26 13.39
N ASN A 245 0.14 -12.75 12.23
CA ASN A 245 1.32 -12.22 11.56
C ASN A 245 1.12 -10.76 11.12
N ILE A 246 -0.01 -10.43 10.53
CA ILE A 246 -0.34 -9.05 10.12
C ILE A 246 -0.32 -8.13 11.34
N ILE A 247 -1.10 -8.43 12.37
CA ILE A 247 -1.21 -7.60 13.57
C ILE A 247 0.16 -7.39 14.22
N MET A 248 0.93 -8.45 14.39
CA MET A 248 2.25 -8.34 15.01
C MET A 248 3.19 -7.45 14.22
N SER A 249 3.16 -7.54 12.89
CA SER A 249 3.99 -6.69 12.05
C SER A 249 3.65 -5.21 12.22
N TYR A 250 2.37 -4.87 12.33
CA TYR A 250 1.96 -3.47 12.48
C TYR A 250 2.12 -2.96 13.92
N ILE A 251 1.97 -3.82 14.94
CA ILE A 251 2.39 -3.47 16.30
C ILE A 251 3.89 -3.16 16.34
N MET A 252 4.71 -3.95 15.65
CA MET A 252 6.16 -3.69 15.56
C MET A 252 6.45 -2.38 14.80
N LEU A 253 5.75 -2.12 13.70
CA LEU A 253 5.85 -0.85 12.97
C LEU A 253 5.46 0.34 13.87
N SER A 254 4.40 0.21 14.68
CA SER A 254 4.01 1.25 15.63
C SER A 254 5.09 1.56 16.66
N GLU A 255 5.79 0.54 17.15
CA GLU A 255 6.92 0.72 18.07
C GLU A 255 8.14 1.36 17.38
N GLU A 256 8.39 1.04 16.11
CA GLU A 256 9.45 1.66 15.32
C GLU A 256 9.18 3.15 15.12
N ILE A 257 7.95 3.51 14.74
CA ILE A 257 7.49 4.89 14.60
C ILE A 257 7.61 5.62 15.96
N TYR A 258 7.13 5.02 17.06
CA TYR A 258 7.23 5.61 18.40
C TYR A 258 8.67 5.93 18.78
N ARG A 259 9.62 5.05 18.47
CA ARG A 259 11.05 5.28 18.75
C ARG A 259 11.67 6.36 17.87
N GLY A 260 11.20 6.53 16.64
CA GLY A 260 11.63 7.56 15.70
C GLY A 260 11.12 8.97 16.06
N MET A 261 10.11 9.07 16.95
CA MET A 261 9.55 10.36 17.37
C MET A 261 10.50 11.16 18.27
N SER A 262 10.28 12.47 18.35
CA SER A 262 10.93 13.36 19.32
C SER A 262 10.65 12.93 20.77
N MET A 263 11.51 13.34 21.71
CA MET A 263 11.26 13.04 23.15
C MET A 263 9.95 13.66 23.65
N GLU A 264 9.58 14.83 23.15
CA GLU A 264 8.32 15.49 23.50
C GLU A 264 7.11 14.71 22.99
N ASP A 265 7.13 14.33 21.71
CA ASP A 265 6.05 13.55 21.11
C ASP A 265 5.93 12.16 21.76
N ARG A 266 7.04 11.51 22.10
CA ARG A 266 7.00 10.25 22.87
C ARG A 266 6.33 10.38 24.23
N LYS A 267 6.53 11.53 24.93
CA LYS A 267 5.83 11.79 26.19
C LYS A 267 4.30 11.86 25.96
N LYS A 268 3.87 12.57 24.92
CA LYS A 268 2.44 12.68 24.53
C LYS A 268 1.88 11.32 24.07
N GLY A 269 2.66 10.55 23.31
CA GLY A 269 2.28 9.25 22.76
C GLY A 269 2.22 8.10 23.78
N LYS A 270 2.69 8.28 25.02
CA LYS A 270 2.65 7.24 26.07
C LYS A 270 1.23 6.71 26.34
N ILE A 271 0.24 7.58 26.27
CA ILE A 271 -1.18 7.21 26.49
C ILE A 271 -1.64 6.29 25.37
N ASN A 272 -1.42 6.65 24.12
CA ASN A 272 -1.80 5.84 22.95
C ASN A 272 -1.11 4.47 22.97
N ARG A 273 0.20 4.45 23.31
CA ARG A 273 0.94 3.21 23.47
C ARG A 273 0.33 2.31 24.55
N ARG A 274 -0.05 2.89 25.69
CA ARG A 274 -0.70 2.14 26.78
C ARG A 274 -2.06 1.59 26.36
N ILE A 275 -2.84 2.37 25.61
CA ILE A 275 -4.14 1.93 25.07
C ILE A 275 -3.93 0.76 24.11
N LEU A 276 -3.01 0.86 23.15
CA LEU A 276 -2.70 -0.21 22.21
C LEU A 276 -2.28 -1.49 22.96
N MET A 277 -1.36 -1.39 23.93
CA MET A 277 -0.91 -2.55 24.69
C MET A 277 -2.03 -3.17 25.53
N ASN A 278 -2.94 -2.37 26.09
CA ASN A 278 -4.12 -2.88 26.80
C ASN A 278 -5.07 -3.61 25.82
N ASN A 279 -5.28 -3.08 24.61
CA ASN A 279 -6.08 -3.75 23.59
C ASN A 279 -5.47 -5.08 23.17
N VAL A 280 -4.16 -5.14 22.96
CA VAL A 280 -3.41 -6.40 22.70
C VAL A 280 -3.57 -7.37 23.85
N LYS A 281 -3.51 -6.89 25.09
CA LYS A 281 -3.63 -7.69 26.33
C LYS A 281 -5.01 -8.32 26.46
N GLN A 282 -6.06 -7.55 26.23
CA GLN A 282 -7.44 -8.03 26.27
C GLN A 282 -7.73 -9.09 25.18
N ARG A 283 -7.02 -9.02 24.06
CA ARG A 283 -7.14 -9.95 22.92
C ARG A 283 -5.99 -10.96 22.83
N LYS A 284 -5.40 -11.31 23.98
CA LYS A 284 -4.24 -12.21 24.10
C LYS A 284 -4.43 -13.56 23.39
N SER A 285 -5.63 -14.12 23.42
CA SER A 285 -5.97 -15.36 22.72
C SER A 285 -5.86 -15.20 21.19
N ARG A 286 -6.23 -14.05 20.65
CA ARG A 286 -6.16 -13.73 19.21
C ARG A 286 -4.73 -13.46 18.77
N VAL A 287 -3.94 -12.78 19.58
CA VAL A 287 -2.54 -12.40 19.22
C VAL A 287 -1.55 -13.55 19.45
N GLY A 288 -1.90 -14.50 20.32
CA GLY A 288 -1.01 -15.61 20.74
C GLY A 288 -0.02 -15.19 21.84
N ILE A 289 0.32 -16.15 22.69
CA ILE A 289 1.14 -15.90 23.90
C ILE A 289 2.52 -15.34 23.57
N LEU A 290 3.21 -15.92 22.57
CA LEU A 290 4.56 -15.49 22.17
C LEU A 290 4.54 -14.06 21.63
N ASN A 291 3.56 -13.74 20.79
CA ASN A 291 3.38 -12.42 20.21
C ASN A 291 3.01 -11.37 21.26
N TYR A 292 2.23 -11.76 22.26
CA TYR A 292 1.96 -10.92 23.42
C TYR A 292 3.24 -10.52 24.16
N PHE A 293 4.15 -11.47 24.42
CA PHE A 293 5.44 -11.17 25.06
C PHE A 293 6.31 -10.24 24.21
N VAL A 294 6.32 -10.40 22.89
CA VAL A 294 7.05 -9.50 21.97
C VAL A 294 6.47 -8.08 22.04
N ALA A 295 5.16 -7.95 22.09
CA ALA A 295 4.49 -6.65 22.21
C ALA A 295 4.71 -6.01 23.59
N GLU A 296 4.75 -6.79 24.66
CA GLU A 296 4.98 -6.28 26.03
C GLU A 296 6.45 -5.86 26.27
N PHE A 297 7.39 -6.57 25.62
CA PHE A 297 8.83 -6.32 25.74
C PHE A 297 9.51 -6.02 24.39
N PRO A 298 9.05 -5.01 23.64
CA PRO A 298 9.57 -4.74 22.29
C PRO A 298 11.05 -4.37 22.28
N SER A 299 11.57 -3.78 23.38
CA SER A 299 13.00 -3.47 23.51
C SER A 299 13.88 -4.73 23.48
N LEU A 300 13.46 -5.80 24.15
CA LEU A 300 14.19 -7.06 24.16
C LEU A 300 14.20 -7.71 22.77
N PHE A 301 13.06 -7.68 22.07
CA PHE A 301 12.95 -8.22 20.72
C PHE A 301 13.78 -7.45 19.69
N TYR A 302 13.78 -6.11 19.76
CA TYR A 302 14.61 -5.28 18.90
C TYR A 302 16.09 -5.53 19.11
N THR A 303 16.53 -5.68 20.35
CA THR A 303 17.92 -6.04 20.68
C THR A 303 18.32 -7.38 20.06
N VAL A 304 17.46 -8.39 20.16
CA VAL A 304 17.69 -9.71 19.55
C VAL A 304 17.72 -9.64 18.02
N ARG A 305 16.83 -8.84 17.40
CA ARG A 305 16.79 -8.62 15.94
C ARG A 305 18.03 -7.89 15.44
N GLU A 306 18.48 -6.85 16.14
CA GLU A 306 19.72 -6.12 15.82
C GLU A 306 20.96 -7.02 15.94
N ILE A 307 21.04 -7.85 16.97
CA ILE A 307 22.12 -8.84 17.14
C ILE A 307 22.10 -9.83 15.96
N ARG A 308 20.93 -10.36 15.57
CA ARG A 308 20.80 -11.26 14.40
C ARG A 308 21.15 -10.60 13.07
N ARG A 309 20.90 -9.30 12.91
CA ARG A 309 21.30 -8.54 11.70
C ARG A 309 22.81 -8.32 11.61
N LYS A 310 23.50 -8.24 12.76
CA LYS A 310 24.96 -8.07 12.81
C LYS A 310 25.75 -9.39 12.66
N ILE A 311 25.08 -10.53 12.84
CA ILE A 311 25.66 -11.88 12.72
C ILE A 311 25.44 -12.49 11.30
N ARG A 312 24.57 -11.86 10.49
CA ARG A 312 24.38 -12.17 9.06
C ARG A 312 25.06 -11.13 8.19
#